data_a9411db2cd05d62076766aeb3d54b8f1
#
_entry.id   a9411db2cd05d62076766aeb3d54b8f1
#
_cell.length_a   1.000
_cell.length_b   1.000
_cell.length_c   1.000
_cell.angle_alpha   90.00
_cell.angle_beta   90.00
_cell.angle_gamma   90.00
#
_symmetry.space_group_name_H-M   'P 1'
#
loop_
_entity.id
_entity.type
_entity.pdbx_description
1 polymer ?
#
loop_
_entity_poly.entity_id
_entity_poly.type
_entity_poly.pdbx_seq_one_letter_code
_entity_poly.pdbx_strand_id
1 'polypeptide(L)'
;WNEERGLFFDYDFVRGEQTGFESVTSLYPLWAGLATREQAATLVARAVPLFEEAGGLASTTEASRGPISEDHPQRQWDYPFGWPPHQMLAWQGLVDYGYESVAQRLVYRWLYMIMRNAADYNGTIPEKYDVVDRTHGVFVEYGNVGTEFDYITREGFGWMNASYQIGLSLLPEALRAALKAGTPPEELF
;
A
#
# COMPACT_ATOMS: atom_id res chain seq x y z
N TRP A 1 12.15 -11.30 -12.24
CA TRP A 1 10.85 -11.97 -12.39
C TRP A 1 10.94 -13.43 -11.98
N ASN A 2 9.99 -13.89 -11.20
CA ASN A 2 9.84 -15.29 -10.84
C ASN A 2 8.60 -15.85 -11.54
N GLU A 3 8.80 -16.76 -12.50
CA GLU A 3 7.72 -17.32 -13.33
C GLU A 3 6.72 -18.15 -12.50
N GLU A 4 7.21 -18.91 -11.53
CA GLU A 4 6.37 -19.78 -10.70
C GLU A 4 5.45 -18.96 -9.77
N ARG A 5 6.04 -17.95 -9.10
CA ARG A 5 5.33 -17.09 -8.18
C ARG A 5 4.50 -16.03 -8.90
N GLY A 6 4.88 -15.62 -10.11
CA GLY A 6 4.28 -14.52 -10.85
C GLY A 6 4.50 -13.16 -10.21
N LEU A 7 5.66 -12.95 -9.61
CA LEU A 7 6.05 -11.76 -8.87
C LEU A 7 7.46 -11.31 -9.26
N PHE A 8 7.73 -10.03 -9.10
CA PHE A 8 9.10 -9.52 -9.07
C PHE A 8 9.62 -9.56 -7.64
N PHE A 9 10.82 -10.08 -7.46
CA PHE A 9 11.53 -10.12 -6.19
C PHE A 9 12.83 -9.36 -6.26
N ASP A 10 13.32 -8.93 -5.11
CA ASP A 10 14.67 -8.44 -4.98
C ASP A 10 15.68 -9.55 -5.33
N TYR A 11 16.83 -9.15 -5.86
CA TYR A 11 17.88 -10.07 -6.27
C TYR A 11 19.15 -9.80 -5.47
N ASP A 12 19.58 -10.81 -4.72
CA ASP A 12 20.88 -10.79 -4.04
C ASP A 12 21.97 -11.08 -5.07
N PHE A 13 22.60 -10.03 -5.58
CA PHE A 13 23.65 -10.17 -6.60
C PHE A 13 24.96 -10.78 -6.05
N VAL A 14 25.14 -10.81 -4.71
CA VAL A 14 26.31 -11.45 -4.07
C VAL A 14 26.13 -12.95 -4.04
N ARG A 15 24.94 -13.42 -3.70
CA ARG A 15 24.59 -14.84 -3.66
C ARG A 15 24.14 -15.36 -5.03
N GLY A 16 23.74 -14.50 -5.94
CA GLY A 16 23.25 -14.86 -7.26
C GLY A 16 21.85 -15.46 -7.25
N GLU A 17 21.00 -15.08 -6.29
CA GLU A 17 19.66 -15.63 -6.11
C GLU A 17 18.60 -14.57 -5.85
N GLN A 18 17.33 -14.89 -6.15
CA GLN A 18 16.21 -14.06 -5.75
C GLN A 18 15.93 -14.23 -4.26
N THR A 19 15.52 -13.15 -3.60
CA THR A 19 14.94 -13.26 -2.26
C THR A 19 13.56 -13.88 -2.34
N GLY A 20 13.08 -14.45 -1.25
CA GLY A 20 11.69 -14.95 -1.16
C GLY A 20 10.73 -13.97 -0.52
N PHE A 21 11.17 -12.72 -0.29
CA PHE A 21 10.42 -11.72 0.48
C PHE A 21 9.37 -11.01 -0.40
N GLU A 22 8.11 -11.21 -0.08
CA GLU A 22 6.99 -10.62 -0.81
C GLU A 22 6.76 -9.18 -0.35
N SER A 23 7.10 -8.24 -1.22
CA SER A 23 6.92 -6.81 -1.03
C SER A 23 6.02 -6.23 -2.12
N VAL A 24 5.24 -5.24 -1.77
CA VAL A 24 4.39 -4.47 -2.69
C VAL A 24 5.20 -3.78 -3.80
N THR A 25 6.51 -3.61 -3.60
CA THR A 25 7.45 -3.15 -4.64
C THR A 25 7.48 -4.05 -5.87
N SER A 26 6.95 -5.29 -5.77
CA SER A 26 6.68 -6.18 -6.90
C SER A 26 5.78 -5.54 -7.97
N LEU A 27 4.99 -4.51 -7.61
CA LEU A 27 4.16 -3.72 -8.55
C LEU A 27 4.93 -2.55 -9.21
N TYR A 28 6.11 -2.17 -8.73
CA TYR A 28 6.88 -1.05 -9.27
C TYR A 28 7.29 -1.20 -10.74
N PRO A 29 7.58 -2.41 -11.25
CA PRO A 29 7.85 -2.59 -12.68
C PRO A 29 6.69 -2.17 -13.60
N LEU A 30 5.45 -2.13 -13.11
CA LEU A 30 4.33 -1.53 -13.84
C LEU A 30 4.53 -0.03 -14.03
N TRP A 31 4.78 0.70 -12.94
CA TRP A 31 5.05 2.13 -12.99
C TRP A 31 6.30 2.47 -13.81
N ALA A 32 7.34 1.65 -13.72
CA ALA A 32 8.58 1.85 -14.46
C ALA A 32 8.48 1.45 -15.95
N GLY A 33 7.35 0.90 -16.40
CA GLY A 33 7.16 0.43 -17.77
C GLY A 33 8.05 -0.76 -18.16
N LEU A 34 8.49 -1.54 -17.18
CA LEU A 34 9.41 -2.66 -17.37
C LEU A 34 8.71 -4.02 -17.51
N ALA A 35 7.50 -4.14 -17.00
CA ALA A 35 6.75 -5.39 -17.09
C ALA A 35 6.22 -5.60 -18.53
N THR A 36 6.22 -6.85 -19.00
CA THR A 36 5.47 -7.19 -20.21
C THR A 36 3.96 -7.14 -19.92
N ARG A 37 3.13 -7.18 -20.97
CA ARG A 37 1.66 -7.23 -20.82
C ARG A 37 1.22 -8.51 -20.09
N GLU A 38 1.88 -9.64 -20.34
CA GLU A 38 1.63 -10.92 -19.69
C GLU A 38 2.03 -10.89 -18.20
N GLN A 39 3.18 -10.29 -17.90
CA GLN A 39 3.61 -10.07 -16.52
C GLN A 39 2.65 -9.13 -15.78
N ALA A 40 2.20 -8.06 -16.42
CA ALA A 40 1.22 -7.15 -15.84
C ALA A 40 -0.10 -7.86 -15.52
N ALA A 41 -0.63 -8.66 -16.44
CA ALA A 41 -1.83 -9.45 -16.19
C ALA A 41 -1.65 -10.43 -15.02
N THR A 42 -0.48 -11.06 -14.93
CA THR A 42 -0.14 -11.96 -13.82
C THR A 42 -0.03 -11.21 -12.49
N LEU A 43 0.62 -10.04 -12.47
CA LEU A 43 0.71 -9.19 -11.27
C LEU A 43 -0.66 -8.76 -10.77
N VAL A 44 -1.54 -8.34 -11.67
CA VAL A 44 -2.91 -7.96 -11.29
C VAL A 44 -3.68 -9.14 -10.71
N ALA A 45 -3.51 -10.33 -11.27
CA ALA A 45 -4.21 -11.53 -10.82
C ALA A 45 -3.64 -12.11 -9.52
N ARG A 46 -2.34 -11.95 -9.25
CA ARG A 46 -1.65 -12.60 -8.12
C ARG A 46 -1.11 -11.63 -7.09
N ALA A 47 -0.41 -10.55 -7.51
CA ALA A 47 0.22 -9.62 -6.59
C ALA A 47 -0.80 -8.68 -5.94
N VAL A 48 -1.76 -8.13 -6.69
CA VAL A 48 -2.77 -7.24 -6.12
C VAL A 48 -3.51 -7.93 -4.96
N PRO A 49 -4.07 -9.14 -5.10
CA PRO A 49 -4.74 -9.81 -3.98
C PRO A 49 -3.85 -10.16 -2.78
N LEU A 50 -2.52 -10.24 -2.95
CA LEU A 50 -1.59 -10.50 -1.84
C LEU A 50 -1.39 -9.28 -0.94
N PHE A 51 -1.50 -8.09 -1.51
CA PHE A 51 -1.21 -6.84 -0.80
C PHE A 51 -2.45 -5.98 -0.55
N GLU A 52 -3.56 -6.26 -1.23
CA GLU A 52 -4.80 -5.50 -1.08
C GLU A 52 -5.49 -5.83 0.24
N GLU A 53 -5.58 -4.80 1.08
CA GLU A 53 -6.26 -4.84 2.37
C GLU A 53 -7.45 -3.88 2.39
N ALA A 54 -8.14 -3.83 3.49
CA ALA A 54 -9.32 -2.99 3.65
C ALA A 54 -9.05 -1.50 3.39
N GLY A 55 -7.89 -1.00 3.78
CA GLY A 55 -7.48 0.41 3.66
C GLY A 55 -6.53 0.71 2.49
N GLY A 56 -6.25 -0.24 1.61
CA GLY A 56 -5.31 -0.07 0.49
C GLY A 56 -4.26 -1.18 0.44
N LEU A 57 -3.07 -0.88 -0.08
CA LEU A 57 -2.01 -1.87 -0.21
C LEU A 57 -1.12 -1.90 1.05
N ALA A 58 -0.95 -3.09 1.64
CA ALA A 58 0.08 -3.33 2.65
C ALA A 58 1.47 -3.39 2.02
N SER A 59 2.50 -3.03 2.79
CA SER A 59 3.88 -2.95 2.29
C SER A 59 4.48 -4.32 1.98
N THR A 60 4.11 -5.34 2.77
CA THR A 60 4.54 -6.74 2.61
C THR A 60 3.37 -7.67 2.87
N THR A 61 3.55 -8.97 2.62
CA THR A 61 2.62 -9.97 3.15
C THR A 61 2.91 -10.24 4.62
N GLU A 62 1.89 -10.68 5.37
CA GLU A 62 2.07 -11.14 6.76
C GLU A 62 3.06 -12.30 6.85
N ALA A 63 3.00 -13.22 5.89
CA ALA A 63 3.91 -14.36 5.81
C ALA A 63 5.37 -13.93 5.65
N SER A 64 5.65 -12.93 4.83
CA SER A 64 7.02 -12.40 4.64
C SER A 64 7.50 -11.58 5.83
N ARG A 65 6.62 -10.85 6.52
CA ARG A 65 6.95 -10.21 7.79
C ARG A 65 7.37 -11.24 8.85
N GLY A 66 6.70 -12.40 8.85
CA GLY A 66 6.92 -13.44 9.85
C GLY A 66 6.39 -13.08 11.26
N PRO A 67 6.69 -13.90 12.28
CA PRO A 67 6.24 -13.66 13.65
C PRO A 67 7.00 -12.48 14.28
N ILE A 68 6.27 -11.66 15.02
CA ILE A 68 6.84 -10.56 15.82
C ILE A 68 7.42 -11.14 17.11
N SER A 69 8.64 -10.75 17.45
CA SER A 69 9.35 -11.13 18.67
C SER A 69 10.31 -10.01 19.11
N GLU A 70 10.99 -10.18 20.24
CA GLU A 70 12.03 -9.24 20.69
C GLU A 70 13.18 -9.14 19.69
N ASP A 71 13.58 -10.26 19.05
CA ASP A 71 14.64 -10.30 18.03
C ASP A 71 14.13 -9.88 16.67
N HIS A 72 12.82 -9.83 16.45
CA HIS A 72 12.18 -9.45 15.20
C HIS A 72 10.95 -8.57 15.48
N PRO A 73 11.18 -7.32 15.90
CA PRO A 73 10.11 -6.39 16.25
C PRO A 73 9.30 -5.96 15.02
N GLN A 74 8.09 -5.49 15.25
CA GLN A 74 7.26 -4.92 14.21
C GLN A 74 7.95 -3.71 13.58
N ARG A 75 8.22 -3.78 12.27
CA ARG A 75 8.86 -2.71 11.52
C ARG A 75 7.84 -1.88 10.76
N GLN A 76 8.15 -0.61 10.58
CA GLN A 76 7.24 0.35 9.97
C GLN A 76 6.93 0.09 8.48
N TRP A 77 7.80 -0.64 7.76
CA TRP A 77 7.65 -0.96 6.33
C TRP A 77 7.15 -2.38 6.07
N ASP A 78 6.69 -3.06 7.12
CA ASP A 78 6.13 -4.40 7.05
C ASP A 78 4.58 -4.37 7.16
N TYR A 79 3.96 -5.51 6.88
CA TYR A 79 2.55 -5.75 7.19
C TYR A 79 2.27 -5.45 8.68
N PRO A 80 1.19 -4.77 9.04
CA PRO A 80 0.01 -4.41 8.24
C PRO A 80 0.05 -2.98 7.67
N PHE A 81 1.20 -2.33 7.60
CA PHE A 81 1.27 -0.90 7.29
C PHE A 81 1.30 -0.62 5.80
N GLY A 82 0.55 0.43 5.41
CA GLY A 82 0.55 0.99 4.07
C GLY A 82 1.17 2.39 4.04
N TRP A 83 1.88 2.67 2.95
CA TRP A 83 2.62 3.90 2.74
C TRP A 83 2.23 4.59 1.44
N PRO A 84 2.13 5.93 1.43
CA PRO A 84 1.73 6.69 0.24
C PRO A 84 2.53 6.40 -1.03
N PRO A 85 3.88 6.27 -1.00
CA PRO A 85 4.64 5.96 -2.19
C PRO A 85 4.22 4.65 -2.85
N HIS A 86 4.02 3.60 -2.05
CA HIS A 86 3.58 2.30 -2.56
C HIS A 86 2.21 2.38 -3.25
N GLN A 87 1.28 3.14 -2.63
CA GLN A 87 -0.05 3.35 -3.18
C GLN A 87 0.05 4.06 -4.55
N MET A 88 0.69 5.24 -4.59
CA MET A 88 0.74 6.08 -5.79
C MET A 88 1.44 5.41 -6.97
N LEU A 89 2.57 4.74 -6.73
CA LEU A 89 3.31 4.05 -7.79
C LEU A 89 2.51 2.86 -8.33
N ALA A 90 1.85 2.10 -7.45
CA ALA A 90 0.99 1.00 -7.88
C ALA A 90 -0.21 1.50 -8.69
N TRP A 91 -0.90 2.56 -8.25
CA TRP A 91 -2.04 3.12 -8.99
C TRP A 91 -1.65 3.59 -10.39
N GLN A 92 -0.56 4.36 -10.48
CA GLN A 92 -0.08 4.86 -11.77
C GLN A 92 0.31 3.70 -12.69
N GLY A 93 1.06 2.73 -12.18
CA GLY A 93 1.43 1.56 -12.97
C GLY A 93 0.21 0.78 -13.47
N LEU A 94 -0.79 0.58 -12.63
CA LEU A 94 -2.04 -0.09 -13.02
C LEU A 94 -2.78 0.68 -14.13
N VAL A 95 -2.88 2.01 -14.02
CA VAL A 95 -3.48 2.86 -15.05
C VAL A 95 -2.71 2.78 -16.36
N ASP A 96 -1.37 2.86 -16.34
CA ASP A 96 -0.53 2.82 -17.52
C ASP A 96 -0.63 1.49 -18.29
N TYR A 97 -1.02 0.42 -17.60
CA TYR A 97 -1.25 -0.89 -18.19
C TYR A 97 -2.72 -1.20 -18.52
N GLY A 98 -3.65 -0.25 -18.29
CA GLY A 98 -5.07 -0.38 -18.63
C GLY A 98 -5.93 -1.07 -17.58
N TYR A 99 -5.50 -1.05 -16.30
CA TYR A 99 -6.23 -1.61 -15.16
C TYR A 99 -6.85 -0.51 -14.28
N GLU A 100 -7.48 0.48 -14.91
CA GLU A 100 -8.06 1.65 -14.22
C GLU A 100 -9.05 1.27 -13.12
N SER A 101 -9.89 0.26 -13.34
CA SER A 101 -10.88 -0.17 -12.34
C SER A 101 -10.24 -0.74 -11.08
N VAL A 102 -9.12 -1.46 -11.24
CA VAL A 102 -8.34 -1.98 -10.10
C VAL A 102 -7.68 -0.82 -9.36
N ALA A 103 -7.06 0.11 -10.09
CA ALA A 103 -6.47 1.31 -9.50
C ALA A 103 -7.51 2.13 -8.72
N GLN A 104 -8.69 2.38 -9.30
CA GLN A 104 -9.77 3.13 -8.67
C GLN A 104 -10.28 2.48 -7.39
N ARG A 105 -10.39 1.14 -7.34
CA ARG A 105 -10.75 0.40 -6.13
C ARG A 105 -9.71 0.60 -5.02
N LEU A 106 -8.42 0.44 -5.34
CA LEU A 106 -7.33 0.64 -4.38
C LEU A 106 -7.26 2.09 -3.89
N VAL A 107 -7.37 3.05 -4.82
CA VAL A 107 -7.46 4.48 -4.50
C VAL A 107 -8.61 4.75 -3.54
N TYR A 108 -9.79 4.25 -3.84
CA TYR A 108 -10.97 4.49 -3.02
C TYR A 108 -10.79 3.97 -1.58
N ARG A 109 -10.29 2.75 -1.41
CA ARG A 109 -9.97 2.17 -0.08
C ARG A 109 -9.04 3.07 0.72
N TRP A 110 -7.95 3.52 0.09
CA TRP A 110 -6.96 4.40 0.72
C TRP A 110 -7.54 5.75 1.12
N LEU A 111 -8.25 6.43 0.22
CA LEU A 111 -8.85 7.74 0.49
C LEU A 111 -9.96 7.66 1.54
N TYR A 112 -10.78 6.61 1.48
CA TYR A 112 -11.82 6.37 2.48
C TYR A 112 -11.23 6.20 3.88
N MET A 113 -10.19 5.40 4.03
CA MET A 113 -9.48 5.22 5.30
C MET A 113 -8.93 6.54 5.83
N ILE A 114 -8.22 7.31 4.99
CA ILE A 114 -7.68 8.63 5.40
C ILE A 114 -8.80 9.56 5.85
N MET A 115 -9.87 9.66 5.07
CA MET A 115 -11.00 10.54 5.37
C MET A 115 -11.65 10.17 6.71
N ARG A 116 -11.90 8.88 6.95
CA ARG A 116 -12.50 8.41 8.20
C ARG A 116 -11.60 8.69 9.40
N ASN A 117 -10.33 8.35 9.30
CA ASN A 117 -9.37 8.60 10.38
C ASN A 117 -9.16 10.09 10.65
N ALA A 118 -9.12 10.93 9.61
CA ALA A 118 -9.00 12.37 9.78
C ALA A 118 -10.22 12.96 10.53
N ALA A 119 -11.42 12.49 10.22
CA ALA A 119 -12.64 12.91 10.92
C ALA A 119 -12.60 12.51 12.41
N ASP A 120 -12.15 11.28 12.70
CA ASP A 120 -12.11 10.73 14.06
C ASP A 120 -10.88 11.23 14.85
N TYR A 121 -9.82 11.67 14.16
CA TYR A 121 -8.54 12.11 14.76
C TYR A 121 -8.32 13.62 14.62
N ASN A 122 -9.37 14.39 14.79
CA ASN A 122 -9.33 15.87 14.86
C ASN A 122 -8.65 16.54 13.64
N GLY A 123 -8.84 15.99 12.45
CA GLY A 123 -8.25 16.49 11.21
C GLY A 123 -6.79 16.09 10.98
N THR A 124 -6.21 15.29 11.86
CA THR A 124 -4.81 14.86 11.73
C THR A 124 -4.65 13.74 10.72
N ILE A 125 -3.67 13.90 9.84
CA ILE A 125 -3.30 12.91 8.81
C ILE A 125 -1.85 12.48 9.07
N PRO A 126 -1.61 11.29 9.63
CA PRO A 126 -0.27 10.81 9.97
C PRO A 126 0.51 10.33 8.74
N GLU A 127 1.75 9.89 8.98
CA GLU A 127 2.70 9.46 7.97
C GLU A 127 2.30 8.17 7.23
N LYS A 128 1.67 7.24 7.95
CA LYS A 128 1.27 5.91 7.49
C LYS A 128 0.04 5.43 8.25
N TYR A 129 -0.57 4.37 7.75
CA TYR A 129 -1.72 3.74 8.39
C TYR A 129 -1.55 2.23 8.47
N ASP A 130 -2.19 1.63 9.47
CA ASP A 130 -2.55 0.22 9.42
C ASP A 130 -3.69 0.07 8.41
N VAL A 131 -3.41 -0.56 7.28
CA VAL A 131 -4.37 -0.72 6.18
C VAL A 131 -5.29 -1.92 6.36
N VAL A 132 -4.97 -2.82 7.29
CA VAL A 132 -5.82 -3.97 7.64
C VAL A 132 -6.97 -3.49 8.49
N ASP A 133 -6.67 -2.84 9.62
CA ASP A 133 -7.65 -2.35 10.58
C ASP A 133 -8.16 -0.94 10.25
N ARG A 134 -7.64 -0.30 9.20
CA ARG A 134 -7.98 1.08 8.79
C ARG A 134 -7.78 2.09 9.91
N THR A 135 -6.69 1.99 10.65
CA THR A 135 -6.43 2.86 11.80
C THR A 135 -5.13 3.65 11.67
N HIS A 136 -5.14 4.83 12.28
CA HIS A 136 -3.95 5.66 12.48
C HIS A 136 -3.14 5.24 13.71
N GLY A 137 -3.62 4.29 14.51
CA GLY A 137 -2.94 3.76 15.68
C GLY A 137 -1.80 2.82 15.30
N VAL A 138 -0.63 3.40 14.99
CA VAL A 138 0.56 2.66 14.52
C VAL A 138 1.64 2.68 15.58
N PHE A 139 1.98 1.51 16.11
CA PHE A 139 3.06 1.32 17.08
C PHE A 139 4.13 0.43 16.46
N VAL A 140 5.33 0.96 16.22
CA VAL A 140 6.38 0.26 15.48
C VAL A 140 7.77 0.65 15.95
N GLU A 141 8.73 -0.26 15.73
CA GLU A 141 10.14 0.03 15.82
C GLU A 141 10.59 0.81 14.58
N TYR A 142 11.31 1.91 14.79
CA TYR A 142 11.76 2.80 13.72
C TYR A 142 13.19 2.45 13.27
N GLY A 143 13.27 1.70 12.17
CA GLY A 143 14.50 1.61 11.38
C GLY A 143 15.67 0.83 11.98
N ASN A 144 15.46 -0.18 12.80
CA ASN A 144 16.51 -1.02 13.39
C ASN A 144 17.48 -0.25 14.32
N VAL A 145 17.02 0.83 14.92
CA VAL A 145 17.83 1.63 15.87
C VAL A 145 17.50 1.30 17.33
N GLY A 146 16.65 0.30 17.57
CA GLY A 146 16.25 -0.11 18.91
C GLY A 146 15.40 0.95 19.63
N THR A 147 14.72 1.80 18.89
CA THR A 147 13.88 2.87 19.44
C THR A 147 12.43 2.62 19.10
N GLU A 148 11.62 2.40 20.11
CA GLU A 148 10.17 2.37 19.99
C GLU A 148 9.60 3.77 20.19
N PHE A 149 8.58 4.11 19.37
CA PHE A 149 7.84 5.35 19.51
C PHE A 149 6.41 5.05 19.95
N ASP A 150 6.04 5.58 21.12
CA ASP A 150 4.70 5.49 21.68
C ASP A 150 3.72 6.53 21.10
N TYR A 151 4.13 7.26 20.07
CA TYR A 151 3.29 8.27 19.45
C TYR A 151 3.44 8.28 17.92
N ILE A 152 2.37 8.68 17.27
CA ILE A 152 2.30 8.85 15.83
C ILE A 152 2.79 10.25 15.49
N THR A 153 3.63 10.37 14.46
CA THR A 153 3.98 11.67 13.89
C THR A 153 2.73 12.27 13.24
N ARG A 154 2.34 13.46 13.70
CA ARG A 154 0.98 13.99 13.48
C ARG A 154 0.81 14.77 12.18
N GLU A 155 1.85 15.38 11.62
CA GLU A 155 1.66 16.45 10.63
C GLU A 155 2.76 16.48 9.57
N GLY A 156 2.39 17.04 8.40
CA GLY A 156 3.38 17.60 7.49
C GLY A 156 4.00 16.65 6.49
N PHE A 157 3.45 15.46 6.32
CA PHE A 157 3.98 14.51 5.34
C PHE A 157 3.49 14.84 3.93
N GLY A 158 4.37 15.46 3.13
CA GLY A 158 4.06 15.86 1.76
C GLY A 158 3.55 14.71 0.89
N TRP A 159 4.13 13.54 0.98
CA TRP A 159 3.68 12.37 0.21
C TRP A 159 2.30 11.85 0.63
N MET A 160 1.92 11.98 1.91
CA MET A 160 0.58 11.61 2.35
C MET A 160 -0.47 12.54 1.75
N ASN A 161 -0.23 13.85 1.83
CA ASN A 161 -1.10 14.87 1.21
C ASN A 161 -1.16 14.69 -0.31
N ALA A 162 -0.01 14.40 -0.96
CA ALA A 162 0.04 14.12 -2.39
C ALA A 162 -0.78 12.89 -2.77
N SER A 163 -0.71 11.81 -1.97
CA SER A 163 -1.47 10.59 -2.26
C SER A 163 -2.99 10.84 -2.23
N TYR A 164 -3.46 11.69 -1.32
CA TYR A 164 -4.88 12.06 -1.28
C TYR A 164 -5.29 12.85 -2.52
N GLN A 165 -4.50 13.86 -2.92
CA GLN A 165 -4.80 14.69 -4.08
C GLN A 165 -4.71 13.91 -5.39
N ILE A 166 -3.66 13.11 -5.58
CA ILE A 166 -3.48 12.24 -6.75
C ILE A 166 -4.61 11.22 -6.82
N GLY A 167 -4.91 10.58 -5.68
CA GLY A 167 -6.02 9.64 -5.60
C GLY A 167 -7.35 10.27 -6.03
N LEU A 168 -7.70 11.45 -5.52
CA LEU A 168 -8.91 12.17 -5.95
C LEU A 168 -8.93 12.43 -7.46
N SER A 169 -7.79 12.71 -8.09
CA SER A 169 -7.72 12.95 -9.53
C SER A 169 -7.96 11.69 -10.37
N LEU A 170 -7.63 10.51 -9.83
CA LEU A 170 -7.84 9.21 -10.47
C LEU A 170 -9.26 8.67 -10.34
N LEU A 171 -10.03 9.18 -9.38
CA LEU A 171 -11.42 8.75 -9.18
C LEU A 171 -12.38 9.45 -10.15
N PRO A 172 -13.28 8.73 -10.82
CA PRO A 172 -14.38 9.31 -11.55
C PRO A 172 -15.35 10.03 -10.61
N GLU A 173 -16.17 10.93 -11.17
CA GLU A 173 -17.09 11.77 -10.39
C GLU A 173 -18.02 10.97 -9.46
N ALA A 174 -18.54 9.84 -9.94
CA ALA A 174 -19.42 8.98 -9.14
C ALA A 174 -18.71 8.45 -7.88
N LEU A 175 -17.47 8.00 -7.99
CA LEU A 175 -16.69 7.52 -6.84
C LEU A 175 -16.28 8.67 -5.91
N ARG A 176 -15.97 9.86 -6.43
CA ARG A 176 -15.75 11.05 -5.60
C ARG A 176 -17.00 11.46 -4.83
N ALA A 177 -18.17 11.38 -5.46
CA ALA A 177 -19.44 11.64 -4.79
C ALA A 177 -19.74 10.62 -3.69
N ALA A 178 -19.50 9.33 -3.95
CA ALA A 178 -19.62 8.27 -2.96
C ALA A 178 -18.65 8.46 -1.78
N LEU A 179 -17.39 8.81 -2.06
CA LEU A 179 -16.38 9.12 -1.03
C LEU A 179 -16.84 10.29 -0.15
N LYS A 180 -17.31 11.36 -0.76
CA LYS A 180 -17.86 12.52 -0.03
C LYS A 180 -19.07 12.17 0.84
N ALA A 181 -19.89 11.21 0.39
CA ALA A 181 -21.02 10.69 1.16
C ALA A 181 -20.59 9.73 2.28
N GLY A 182 -19.33 9.32 2.32
CA GLY A 182 -18.80 8.36 3.29
C GLY A 182 -19.22 6.92 3.02
N THR A 183 -19.55 6.58 1.77
CA THR A 183 -19.95 5.21 1.39
C THR A 183 -18.77 4.26 1.59
N PRO A 184 -18.95 3.16 2.35
CA PRO A 184 -17.88 2.18 2.55
C PRO A 184 -17.45 1.50 1.24
N PRO A 185 -16.15 1.17 1.06
CA PRO A 185 -15.68 0.47 -0.13
C PRO A 185 -16.40 -0.84 -0.42
N GLU A 186 -16.82 -1.55 0.62
CA GLU A 186 -17.51 -2.83 0.55
C GLU A 186 -18.92 -2.75 -0.08
N GLU A 187 -19.48 -1.55 -0.20
CA GLU A 187 -20.76 -1.31 -0.88
C GLU A 187 -20.58 -1.01 -2.38
N LEU A 188 -19.33 -0.80 -2.83
CA LEU A 188 -19.04 -0.36 -4.20
C LEU A 188 -18.25 -1.40 -5.02
N PHE A 189 -17.49 -2.29 -4.34
CA PHE A 189 -16.55 -3.21 -4.99
C PHE A 189 -16.70 -4.66 -4.53
#